data_2f0af9995c2603193116a4e2703dc1a5
#
_entry.id   2f0af9995c2603193116a4e2703dc1a5
#
_cell.length_a   1.000
_cell.length_b   1.000
_cell.length_c   1.000
_cell.angle_alpha   90.00
_cell.angle_beta   90.00
_cell.angle_gamma   90.00
#
_symmetry.space_group_name_H-M   'P 1'
#
loop_
_entity.id
_entity.type
_entity.pdbx_description
1 polymer ?
#
loop_
_entity_poly.entity_id
_entity_poly.type
_entity_poly.pdbx_seq_one_letter_code
_entity_poly.pdbx_strand_id
1 'polypeptide(L)'
;GFLTADRVAAYLEEMNQAGVRTVVNLDGGWGERLKETLAALDEAHPDRFRTFALINFDGIDDEKWTERETARLEESFKAGAKGLKFHKSLGLSYRYKNGKIMPVDDPKLAPIFELCGKFNRPVMIHTADPVAFFTPLDKNNEHWHERNELPRWLYYVEKVHKREDLLAQYVHVIEQHPKPTFIVAHLGNIALATRSRIEWD
;
A
#
# COMPACT_ATOMS: atom_id res chain seq x y z
N GLY A 1 4.26 -18.73 13.96
CA GLY A 1 3.67 -17.46 13.54
C GLY A 1 4.70 -16.33 13.60
N PHE A 2 4.53 -15.31 12.78
CA PHE A 2 5.47 -14.18 12.73
C PHE A 2 5.33 -13.28 13.97
N LEU A 3 4.11 -13.18 14.53
CA LEU A 3 3.80 -12.42 15.74
C LEU A 3 3.74 -13.37 16.94
N THR A 4 4.84 -13.46 17.70
CA THR A 4 4.85 -14.12 19.01
C THR A 4 4.77 -13.07 20.11
N ALA A 5 4.25 -13.43 21.29
CA ALA A 5 4.15 -12.52 22.42
C ALA A 5 5.50 -11.86 22.77
N ASP A 6 6.59 -12.65 22.76
CA ASP A 6 7.95 -12.14 23.05
C ASP A 6 8.42 -11.10 22.04
N ARG A 7 8.11 -11.30 20.74
CA ARG A 7 8.45 -10.30 19.69
C ARG A 7 7.65 -9.02 19.84
N VAL A 8 6.38 -9.14 20.16
CA VAL A 8 5.52 -7.97 20.41
C VAL A 8 6.02 -7.22 21.64
N ALA A 9 6.37 -7.93 22.72
CA ALA A 9 6.91 -7.32 23.94
C ALA A 9 8.25 -6.59 23.66
N ALA A 10 9.17 -7.22 22.93
CA ALA A 10 10.43 -6.60 22.55
C ALA A 10 10.21 -5.33 21.69
N TYR A 11 9.29 -5.39 20.76
CA TYR A 11 8.97 -4.23 19.90
C TYR A 11 8.34 -3.08 20.68
N LEU A 12 7.47 -3.38 21.65
CA LEU A 12 6.90 -2.38 22.55
C LEU A 12 7.97 -1.70 23.40
N GLU A 13 8.97 -2.44 23.86
CA GLU A 13 10.10 -1.87 24.58
C GLU A 13 10.93 -0.93 23.70
N GLU A 14 11.23 -1.32 22.47
CA GLU A 14 11.89 -0.43 21.49
C GLU A 14 11.08 0.84 21.23
N MET A 15 9.76 0.72 21.07
CA MET A 15 8.86 1.87 20.92
C MET A 15 8.93 2.80 22.13
N ASN A 16 8.97 2.26 23.36
CA ASN A 16 9.06 3.03 24.59
C ASN A 16 10.39 3.81 24.65
N GLN A 17 11.49 3.13 24.36
CA GLN A 17 12.84 3.73 24.33
C GLN A 17 12.93 4.83 23.26
N ALA A 18 12.28 4.65 22.12
CA ALA A 18 12.24 5.65 21.05
C ALA A 18 11.22 6.77 21.26
N GLY A 19 10.43 6.74 22.34
CA GLY A 19 9.34 7.70 22.56
C GLY A 19 8.17 7.58 21.58
N VAL A 20 8.03 6.40 20.91
CA VAL A 20 6.96 6.12 19.95
C VAL A 20 5.72 5.62 20.69
N ARG A 21 4.65 6.38 20.65
CA ARG A 21 3.39 5.98 21.28
C ARG A 21 2.62 4.96 20.44
N THR A 22 2.44 5.23 19.16
CA THR A 22 1.58 4.43 18.28
C THR A 22 2.28 4.13 16.97
N VAL A 23 2.15 2.89 16.50
CA VAL A 23 2.63 2.45 15.17
C VAL A 23 1.45 2.01 14.33
N VAL A 24 1.47 2.38 13.05
CA VAL A 24 0.54 1.86 12.05
C VAL A 24 1.14 0.62 11.39
N ASN A 25 0.53 -0.54 11.66
CA ASN A 25 0.89 -1.78 10.99
C ASN A 25 0.25 -1.82 9.60
N LEU A 26 1.07 -1.81 8.55
CA LEU A 26 0.63 -1.78 7.16
C LEU A 26 0.60 -3.18 6.51
N ASP A 27 0.81 -4.24 7.27
CA ASP A 27 0.82 -5.63 6.80
C ASP A 27 -0.14 -6.54 7.59
N GLY A 28 -1.34 -6.04 7.86
CA GLY A 28 -2.36 -6.80 8.60
C GLY A 28 -2.85 -8.05 7.87
N GLY A 29 -2.78 -8.05 6.54
CA GLY A 29 -3.33 -9.13 5.72
C GLY A 29 -4.85 -9.04 5.55
N TRP A 30 -5.49 -10.19 5.38
CA TRP A 30 -6.95 -10.35 5.23
C TRP A 30 -7.41 -11.65 5.88
N GLY A 31 -8.73 -11.80 6.07
CA GLY A 31 -9.34 -13.03 6.60
C GLY A 31 -8.81 -13.40 7.99
N GLU A 32 -8.51 -14.67 8.24
CA GLU A 32 -8.04 -15.16 9.54
C GLU A 32 -6.70 -14.54 9.95
N ARG A 33 -5.77 -14.34 9.00
CA ARG A 33 -4.49 -13.68 9.31
C ARG A 33 -4.71 -12.27 9.88
N LEU A 34 -5.65 -11.52 9.33
CA LEU A 34 -5.96 -10.18 9.85
C LEU A 34 -6.54 -10.26 11.25
N LYS A 35 -7.45 -11.20 11.53
CA LYS A 35 -8.04 -11.38 12.86
C LYS A 35 -6.97 -11.72 13.90
N GLU A 36 -6.09 -12.66 13.58
CA GLU A 36 -4.95 -12.99 14.44
C GLU A 36 -4.04 -11.78 14.70
N THR A 37 -3.79 -10.98 13.67
CA THR A 37 -2.97 -9.76 13.79
C THR A 37 -3.65 -8.72 14.67
N LEU A 38 -4.95 -8.48 14.49
CA LEU A 38 -5.73 -7.54 15.30
C LEU A 38 -5.75 -7.98 16.78
N ALA A 39 -5.99 -9.25 17.03
CA ALA A 39 -5.97 -9.81 18.39
C ALA A 39 -4.60 -9.64 19.07
N ALA A 40 -3.52 -9.93 18.35
CA ALA A 40 -2.16 -9.86 18.90
C ALA A 40 -1.64 -8.43 19.09
N LEU A 41 -2.10 -7.47 18.31
CA LEU A 41 -1.60 -6.11 18.30
C LEU A 41 -2.63 -5.10 18.85
N ASP A 42 -3.71 -4.88 18.10
CA ASP A 42 -4.66 -3.79 18.37
C ASP A 42 -5.51 -4.04 19.62
N GLU A 43 -5.96 -5.27 19.84
CA GLU A 43 -6.78 -5.65 21.01
C GLU A 43 -5.93 -5.85 22.26
N ALA A 44 -4.81 -6.59 22.14
CA ALA A 44 -3.92 -6.84 23.27
C ALA A 44 -3.18 -5.57 23.75
N HIS A 45 -2.95 -4.62 22.87
CA HIS A 45 -2.20 -3.39 23.17
C HIS A 45 -2.93 -2.14 22.63
N PRO A 46 -4.07 -1.77 23.22
CA PRO A 46 -4.83 -0.61 22.79
C PRO A 46 -3.98 0.65 22.74
N ASP A 47 -4.20 1.49 21.70
CA ASP A 47 -3.44 2.72 21.45
C ASP A 47 -1.97 2.57 21.06
N ARG A 48 -1.43 1.35 21.04
CA ARG A 48 -0.05 1.11 20.59
C ARG A 48 0.03 0.74 19.12
N PHE A 49 -1.00 0.10 18.59
CA PHE A 49 -1.06 -0.34 17.20
C PHE A 49 -2.35 0.12 16.50
N ARG A 50 -2.24 0.32 15.20
CA ARG A 50 -3.35 0.58 14.27
C ARG A 50 -3.12 -0.25 13.02
N THR A 51 -3.79 -1.38 12.91
CA THR A 51 -3.59 -2.32 11.81
C THR A 51 -4.46 -1.98 10.61
N PHE A 52 -3.84 -1.90 9.43
CA PHE A 52 -4.50 -1.75 8.14
C PHE A 52 -4.67 -3.11 7.48
N ALA A 53 -5.82 -3.31 6.85
CA ALA A 53 -6.09 -4.48 6.02
C ALA A 53 -5.38 -4.38 4.66
N LEU A 54 -5.26 -5.52 3.99
CA LEU A 54 -4.80 -5.64 2.61
C LEU A 54 -5.90 -6.24 1.74
N ILE A 55 -5.77 -6.09 0.42
CA ILE A 55 -6.58 -6.76 -0.59
C ILE A 55 -5.83 -7.99 -1.11
N ASN A 56 -6.55 -9.09 -1.35
CA ASN A 56 -6.02 -10.22 -2.06
C ASN A 56 -6.23 -10.06 -3.57
N PHE A 57 -5.14 -10.00 -4.32
CA PHE A 57 -5.16 -9.84 -5.77
C PHE A 57 -5.23 -11.18 -6.53
N ASP A 58 -5.29 -12.32 -5.83
CA ASP A 58 -5.47 -13.60 -6.50
C ASP A 58 -6.84 -13.66 -7.19
N GLY A 59 -6.81 -14.07 -8.46
CA GLY A 59 -8.03 -14.19 -9.25
C GLY A 59 -8.63 -12.87 -9.71
N ILE A 60 -7.83 -11.84 -9.94
CA ILE A 60 -8.31 -10.51 -10.42
C ILE A 60 -9.08 -10.56 -11.74
N ASP A 61 -8.93 -11.63 -12.53
CA ASP A 61 -9.70 -11.86 -13.77
C ASP A 61 -11.11 -12.39 -13.52
N ASP A 62 -11.40 -12.88 -12.31
CA ASP A 62 -12.73 -13.34 -11.96
C ASP A 62 -13.72 -12.16 -11.95
N GLU A 63 -14.87 -12.33 -12.58
CA GLU A 63 -15.92 -11.30 -12.62
C GLU A 63 -16.43 -10.93 -11.23
N LYS A 64 -16.40 -11.86 -10.28
CA LYS A 64 -16.83 -11.67 -8.90
C LYS A 64 -15.70 -11.23 -7.97
N TRP A 65 -14.49 -10.99 -8.49
CA TRP A 65 -13.35 -10.63 -7.66
C TRP A 65 -13.62 -9.34 -6.85
N THR A 66 -14.13 -8.31 -7.50
CA THR A 66 -14.44 -7.02 -6.86
C THR A 66 -15.47 -7.19 -5.75
N GLU A 67 -16.56 -7.91 -6.00
CA GLU A 67 -17.61 -8.19 -5.01
C GLU A 67 -17.02 -8.94 -3.81
N ARG A 68 -16.27 -10.00 -4.06
CA ARG A 68 -15.62 -10.82 -3.03
C ARG A 68 -14.64 -10.01 -2.16
N GLU A 69 -13.78 -9.21 -2.79
CA GLU A 69 -12.79 -8.42 -2.05
C GLU A 69 -13.42 -7.24 -1.30
N THR A 70 -14.46 -6.62 -1.86
CA THR A 70 -15.23 -5.58 -1.16
C THR A 70 -15.92 -6.14 0.08
N ALA A 71 -16.56 -7.30 -0.02
CA ALA A 71 -17.19 -7.97 1.12
C ALA A 71 -16.16 -8.36 2.19
N ARG A 72 -15.01 -8.91 1.78
CA ARG A 72 -13.90 -9.26 2.69
C ARG A 72 -13.33 -8.03 3.40
N LEU A 73 -13.20 -6.92 2.71
CA LEU A 73 -12.74 -5.66 3.31
C LEU A 73 -13.77 -5.11 4.30
N GLU A 74 -15.07 -5.22 4.00
CA GLU A 74 -16.13 -4.82 4.93
C GLU A 74 -16.06 -5.62 6.23
N GLU A 75 -15.87 -6.94 6.13
CA GLU A 75 -15.62 -7.79 7.31
C GLU A 75 -14.36 -7.39 8.07
N SER A 76 -13.29 -7.04 7.35
CA SER A 76 -12.03 -6.57 7.95
C SER A 76 -12.25 -5.29 8.77
N PHE A 77 -13.03 -4.34 8.27
CA PHE A 77 -13.36 -3.11 9.01
C PHE A 77 -14.26 -3.38 10.21
N LYS A 78 -15.23 -4.29 10.08
CA LYS A 78 -16.08 -4.74 11.21
C LYS A 78 -15.25 -5.45 12.29
N ALA A 79 -14.23 -6.20 11.89
CA ALA A 79 -13.30 -6.85 12.81
C ALA A 79 -12.31 -5.89 13.49
N GLY A 80 -12.23 -4.63 13.07
CA GLY A 80 -11.43 -3.62 13.75
C GLY A 80 -10.29 -3.00 12.95
N ALA A 81 -10.05 -3.41 11.71
CA ALA A 81 -9.03 -2.79 10.85
C ALA A 81 -9.22 -1.28 10.74
N LYS A 82 -8.13 -0.52 10.85
CA LYS A 82 -8.14 0.94 10.96
C LYS A 82 -7.98 1.66 9.62
N GLY A 83 -7.67 0.94 8.55
CA GLY A 83 -7.50 1.45 7.21
C GLY A 83 -7.20 0.36 6.21
N LEU A 84 -6.94 0.76 4.99
CA LEU A 84 -6.56 -0.11 3.88
C LEU A 84 -5.18 0.29 3.36
N LYS A 85 -4.30 -0.70 3.09
CA LYS A 85 -2.99 -0.49 2.46
C LYS A 85 -2.93 -1.16 1.10
N PHE A 86 -2.51 -0.42 0.11
CA PHE A 86 -2.01 -0.94 -1.16
C PHE A 86 -0.49 -0.84 -1.22
N HIS A 87 0.17 -1.96 -1.50
CA HIS A 87 1.61 -2.02 -1.73
C HIS A 87 1.94 -1.62 -3.18
N LYS A 88 3.19 -1.28 -3.44
CA LYS A 88 3.69 -0.87 -4.75
C LYS A 88 3.50 -1.90 -5.87
N SER A 89 3.16 -3.14 -5.52
CA SER A 89 2.79 -4.17 -6.49
C SER A 89 1.56 -3.79 -7.34
N LEU A 90 0.67 -2.96 -6.82
CA LEU A 90 -0.41 -2.36 -7.60
C LEU A 90 0.18 -1.34 -8.58
N GLY A 91 -0.12 -1.52 -9.86
CA GLY A 91 0.49 -0.75 -10.94
C GLY A 91 1.83 -1.28 -11.46
N LEU A 92 2.50 -2.18 -10.73
CA LEU A 92 3.82 -2.70 -11.11
C LEU A 92 3.86 -4.22 -11.35
N SER A 93 3.15 -5.01 -10.58
CA SER A 93 3.33 -6.46 -10.57
C SER A 93 2.05 -7.27 -10.78
N TYR A 94 0.91 -6.80 -10.27
CA TYR A 94 -0.35 -7.53 -10.43
C TYR A 94 -0.80 -7.52 -11.89
N ARG A 95 -1.00 -8.72 -12.45
CA ARG A 95 -1.30 -8.90 -13.87
C ARG A 95 -2.57 -9.69 -14.09
N TYR A 96 -3.32 -9.24 -15.06
CA TYR A 96 -4.38 -10.02 -15.67
C TYR A 96 -3.82 -11.21 -16.47
N LYS A 97 -4.65 -12.20 -16.74
CA LYS A 97 -4.29 -13.38 -17.58
C LYS A 97 -3.78 -12.99 -18.96
N ASN A 98 -4.23 -11.86 -19.50
CA ASN A 98 -3.76 -11.32 -20.78
C ASN A 98 -2.37 -10.66 -20.71
N GLY A 99 -1.72 -10.67 -19.53
CA GLY A 99 -0.41 -10.10 -19.28
C GLY A 99 -0.39 -8.60 -18.99
N LYS A 100 -1.52 -7.88 -19.10
CA LYS A 100 -1.59 -6.45 -18.74
C LYS A 100 -1.46 -6.28 -17.24
N ILE A 101 -0.71 -5.26 -16.83
CA ILE A 101 -0.62 -4.86 -15.42
C ILE A 101 -1.91 -4.15 -15.04
N MET A 102 -2.44 -4.48 -13.86
CA MET A 102 -3.57 -3.79 -13.27
C MET A 102 -3.16 -2.36 -12.89
N PRO A 103 -3.78 -1.32 -13.47
CA PRO A 103 -3.44 0.05 -13.12
C PRO A 103 -3.92 0.42 -11.71
N VAL A 104 -3.36 1.49 -11.15
CA VAL A 104 -3.74 1.95 -9.79
C VAL A 104 -5.19 2.42 -9.75
N ASP A 105 -5.68 2.97 -10.84
CA ASP A 105 -7.05 3.49 -11.03
C ASP A 105 -7.97 2.48 -11.75
N ASP A 106 -7.67 1.18 -11.67
CA ASP A 106 -8.52 0.16 -12.30
C ASP A 106 -9.96 0.25 -11.78
N PRO A 107 -10.99 0.28 -12.65
CA PRO A 107 -12.38 0.40 -12.24
C PRO A 107 -12.85 -0.69 -11.25
N LYS A 108 -12.20 -1.86 -11.24
CA LYS A 108 -12.48 -2.92 -10.26
C LYS A 108 -12.19 -2.49 -8.82
N LEU A 109 -11.34 -1.48 -8.62
CA LEU A 109 -10.99 -0.97 -7.29
C LEU A 109 -11.96 0.10 -6.78
N ALA A 110 -12.79 0.69 -7.65
CA ALA A 110 -13.71 1.76 -7.26
C ALA A 110 -14.63 1.39 -6.08
N PRO A 111 -15.33 0.23 -6.06
CA PRO A 111 -16.16 -0.16 -4.92
C PRO A 111 -15.38 -0.32 -3.61
N ILE A 112 -14.11 -0.68 -3.68
CA ILE A 112 -13.20 -0.82 -2.53
C ILE A 112 -12.91 0.58 -1.93
N PHE A 113 -12.59 1.57 -2.78
CA PHE A 113 -12.40 2.95 -2.33
C PHE A 113 -13.68 3.56 -1.75
N GLU A 114 -14.83 3.32 -2.39
CA GLU A 114 -16.13 3.77 -1.90
C GLU A 114 -16.45 3.18 -0.52
N LEU A 115 -16.15 1.90 -0.30
CA LEU A 115 -16.32 1.25 0.99
C LEU A 115 -15.45 1.91 2.07
N CYS A 116 -14.19 2.26 1.74
CA CYS A 116 -13.32 2.97 2.67
C CYS A 116 -13.93 4.31 3.09
N GLY A 117 -14.50 5.06 2.14
CA GLY A 117 -15.22 6.30 2.42
C GLY A 117 -16.46 6.08 3.29
N LYS A 118 -17.27 5.04 3.01
CA LYS A 118 -18.44 4.66 3.81
C LYS A 118 -18.11 4.36 5.27
N PHE A 119 -16.98 3.69 5.51
CA PHE A 119 -16.51 3.32 6.85
C PHE A 119 -15.63 4.39 7.50
N ASN A 120 -15.38 5.52 6.83
CA ASN A 120 -14.44 6.56 7.25
C ASN A 120 -13.06 5.96 7.62
N ARG A 121 -12.55 5.11 6.73
CA ARG A 121 -11.25 4.46 6.87
C ARG A 121 -10.25 5.03 5.88
N PRO A 122 -9.07 5.43 6.31
CA PRO A 122 -8.05 5.94 5.41
C PRO A 122 -7.51 4.83 4.48
N VAL A 123 -7.09 5.24 3.30
CA VAL A 123 -6.43 4.40 2.32
C VAL A 123 -5.00 4.87 2.14
N MET A 124 -4.02 4.02 2.41
CA MET A 124 -2.63 4.31 2.10
C MET A 124 -2.23 3.59 0.83
N ILE A 125 -1.83 4.33 -0.18
CA ILE A 125 -1.31 3.79 -1.44
C ILE A 125 0.19 4.08 -1.52
N HIS A 126 0.98 3.01 -1.66
CA HIS A 126 2.36 3.10 -2.09
C HIS A 126 2.36 2.86 -3.59
N THR A 127 2.51 3.90 -4.39
CA THR A 127 2.63 3.80 -5.84
C THR A 127 3.89 4.50 -6.31
N ALA A 128 4.43 4.01 -7.41
CA ALA A 128 5.73 4.39 -7.94
C ALA A 128 6.86 4.21 -6.89
N ASP A 129 8.06 4.40 -7.33
CA ASP A 129 9.28 4.39 -6.53
C ASP A 129 10.14 5.60 -6.95
N PRO A 130 11.29 5.86 -6.35
CA PRO A 130 12.23 6.88 -6.81
C PRO A 130 12.50 6.78 -8.31
N VAL A 131 12.75 7.91 -8.96
CA VAL A 131 13.00 7.99 -10.42
C VAL A 131 14.05 6.98 -10.89
N ALA A 132 15.09 6.79 -10.09
CA ALA A 132 16.17 5.84 -10.39
C ALA A 132 15.70 4.40 -10.61
N PHE A 133 14.52 4.00 -10.07
CA PHE A 133 13.96 2.67 -10.31
C PHE A 133 13.35 2.50 -11.70
N PHE A 134 13.10 3.60 -12.39
CA PHE A 134 12.52 3.65 -13.74
C PHE A 134 13.52 4.09 -14.81
N THR A 135 14.80 4.28 -14.45
CA THR A 135 15.87 4.65 -15.36
C THR A 135 16.84 3.50 -15.57
N PRO A 136 17.67 3.53 -16.64
CA PRO A 136 18.69 2.50 -16.88
C PRO A 136 19.55 2.25 -15.65
N LEU A 137 19.91 0.98 -15.45
CA LEU A 137 20.83 0.59 -14.40
C LEU A 137 22.27 0.69 -14.90
N ASP A 138 22.86 1.86 -14.78
CA ASP A 138 24.25 2.13 -15.10
C ASP A 138 24.95 2.84 -13.93
N LYS A 139 26.23 3.12 -14.07
CA LYS A 139 27.07 3.74 -13.03
C LYS A 139 26.62 5.14 -12.59
N ASN A 140 25.72 5.78 -13.33
CA ASN A 140 25.16 7.10 -13.00
C ASN A 140 23.85 6.98 -12.22
N ASN A 141 23.30 5.77 -12.09
CA ASN A 141 22.10 5.52 -11.33
C ASN A 141 22.42 5.53 -9.83
N GLU A 142 21.78 6.43 -9.06
CA GLU A 142 22.03 6.60 -7.62
C GLU A 142 21.78 5.35 -6.78
N HIS A 143 20.97 4.41 -7.30
CA HIS A 143 20.71 3.11 -6.68
C HIS A 143 21.44 1.93 -7.34
N TRP A 144 22.54 2.20 -8.05
CA TRP A 144 23.32 1.19 -8.78
C TRP A 144 23.65 -0.05 -7.94
N HIS A 145 24.21 0.13 -6.75
CA HIS A 145 24.61 -0.99 -5.89
C HIS A 145 23.41 -1.80 -5.41
N GLU A 146 22.42 -1.15 -4.84
CA GLU A 146 21.21 -1.79 -4.32
C GLU A 146 20.45 -2.57 -5.40
N ARG A 147 20.41 -2.04 -6.61
CA ARG A 147 19.63 -2.62 -7.72
C ARG A 147 20.35 -3.78 -8.38
N ASN A 148 21.68 -3.82 -8.34
CA ASN A 148 22.45 -5.01 -8.73
C ASN A 148 22.18 -6.20 -7.80
N GLU A 149 21.97 -5.93 -6.52
CA GLU A 149 21.66 -6.96 -5.53
C GLU A 149 20.17 -7.36 -5.57
N LEU A 150 19.29 -6.42 -5.95
CA LEU A 150 17.83 -6.59 -5.99
C LEU A 150 17.25 -6.31 -7.39
N PRO A 151 17.55 -7.12 -8.40
CA PRO A 151 17.12 -6.88 -9.80
C PRO A 151 15.58 -6.81 -9.95
N ARG A 152 14.81 -7.42 -9.05
CA ARG A 152 13.34 -7.38 -9.06
C ARG A 152 12.76 -5.97 -8.87
N TRP A 153 13.56 -5.00 -8.45
CA TRP A 153 13.16 -3.60 -8.30
C TRP A 153 13.53 -2.75 -9.52
N LEU A 154 13.93 -3.39 -10.62
CA LEU A 154 14.14 -2.73 -11.91
C LEU A 154 12.83 -2.62 -12.65
N TYR A 155 12.28 -1.41 -12.69
CA TYR A 155 11.06 -1.12 -13.44
C TYR A 155 11.35 -0.50 -14.81
N TYR A 156 12.60 -0.27 -15.12
CA TYR A 156 13.08 0.14 -16.44
C TYR A 156 13.02 -1.06 -17.41
N VAL A 157 11.81 -1.45 -17.77
CA VAL A 157 11.53 -2.50 -18.75
C VAL A 157 10.25 -2.14 -19.50
N GLU A 158 10.13 -2.54 -20.77
CA GLU A 158 9.04 -2.13 -21.67
C GLU A 158 7.62 -2.54 -21.22
N LYS A 159 7.50 -3.40 -20.23
CA LYS A 159 6.21 -4.02 -19.83
C LYS A 159 5.62 -3.50 -18.51
N VAL A 160 6.17 -2.47 -17.93
CA VAL A 160 5.62 -1.81 -16.74
C VAL A 160 5.12 -0.41 -17.08
N HIS A 161 4.21 0.11 -16.26
CA HIS A 161 3.79 1.49 -16.38
C HIS A 161 4.97 2.42 -16.15
N LYS A 162 5.03 3.52 -16.89
CA LYS A 162 5.99 4.58 -16.61
C LYS A 162 5.65 5.21 -15.26
N ARG A 163 6.66 5.80 -14.62
CA ARG A 163 6.47 6.46 -13.32
C ARG A 163 5.39 7.54 -13.38
N GLU A 164 5.41 8.34 -14.43
CA GLU A 164 4.46 9.44 -14.66
C GLU A 164 3.03 8.91 -14.82
N ASP A 165 2.85 7.78 -15.50
CA ASP A 165 1.55 7.13 -15.66
C ASP A 165 1.01 6.64 -14.31
N LEU A 166 1.87 6.06 -13.46
CA LEU A 166 1.49 5.62 -12.10
C LEU A 166 1.05 6.79 -11.23
N LEU A 167 1.77 7.92 -11.30
CA LEU A 167 1.40 9.13 -10.56
C LEU A 167 0.09 9.72 -11.07
N ALA A 168 -0.12 9.74 -12.39
CA ALA A 168 -1.38 10.21 -12.99
C ALA A 168 -2.57 9.32 -12.57
N GLN A 169 -2.41 8.00 -12.59
CA GLN A 169 -3.41 7.05 -12.10
C GLN A 169 -3.73 7.29 -10.62
N TYR A 170 -2.72 7.57 -9.80
CA TYR A 170 -2.92 7.84 -8.39
C TYR A 170 -3.69 9.14 -8.14
N VAL A 171 -3.34 10.22 -8.84
CA VAL A 171 -4.08 11.49 -8.79
C VAL A 171 -5.53 11.26 -9.22
N HIS A 172 -5.75 10.52 -10.31
CA HIS A 172 -7.09 10.17 -10.80
C HIS A 172 -7.92 9.44 -9.73
N VAL A 173 -7.33 8.48 -9.01
CA VAL A 173 -8.03 7.79 -7.88
C VAL A 173 -8.48 8.80 -6.82
N ILE A 174 -7.61 9.71 -6.40
CA ILE A 174 -7.95 10.72 -5.38
C ILE A 174 -9.08 11.63 -5.85
N GLU A 175 -9.04 12.08 -7.09
CA GLU A 175 -10.06 12.96 -7.67
C GLU A 175 -11.41 12.26 -7.83
N GLN A 176 -11.43 10.99 -8.23
CA GLN A 176 -12.67 10.22 -8.42
C GLN A 176 -13.29 9.78 -7.09
N HIS A 177 -12.53 9.68 -6.03
CA HIS A 177 -12.98 9.17 -4.73
C HIS A 177 -12.73 10.19 -3.59
N PRO A 178 -13.48 11.30 -3.52
CA PRO A 178 -13.24 12.37 -2.54
C PRO A 178 -13.63 12.02 -1.09
N LYS A 179 -14.33 10.90 -0.85
CA LYS A 179 -14.81 10.53 0.49
C LYS A 179 -13.73 9.91 1.38
N PRO A 180 -12.92 8.92 0.93
CA PRO A 180 -11.85 8.38 1.76
C PRO A 180 -10.73 9.39 1.96
N THR A 181 -10.10 9.35 3.14
CA THR A 181 -8.83 10.04 3.35
C THR A 181 -7.70 9.23 2.73
N PHE A 182 -6.98 9.81 1.78
CA PHE A 182 -5.80 9.18 1.21
C PHE A 182 -4.53 9.57 1.97
N ILE A 183 -3.72 8.57 2.31
CA ILE A 183 -2.39 8.75 2.89
C ILE A 183 -1.38 8.45 1.79
N VAL A 184 -0.62 9.47 1.43
CA VAL A 184 0.33 9.44 0.33
C VAL A 184 1.69 8.94 0.85
N ALA A 185 1.99 7.66 0.62
CA ALA A 185 3.25 7.09 1.08
C ALA A 185 4.45 7.80 0.44
N HIS A 186 5.51 8.02 1.22
CA HIS A 186 6.77 8.65 0.77
C HIS A 186 6.56 10.03 0.10
N LEU A 187 5.68 10.86 0.67
CA LEU A 187 5.30 12.16 0.08
C LEU A 187 4.82 12.02 -1.38
N GLY A 188 4.16 10.91 -1.71
CA GLY A 188 3.66 10.61 -3.05
C GLY A 188 4.73 10.26 -4.06
N ASN A 189 5.95 9.98 -3.61
CA ASN A 189 7.10 9.85 -4.50
C ASN A 189 7.24 11.03 -5.49
N ILE A 190 6.65 12.18 -5.14
CA ILE A 190 6.75 13.43 -5.91
C ILE A 190 8.16 14.03 -5.77
N ALA A 191 9.00 13.42 -4.93
CA ALA A 191 10.30 13.91 -4.60
C ALA A 191 11.19 14.10 -5.84
N LEU A 192 11.63 15.31 -6.01
CA LEU A 192 12.94 15.74 -6.51
C LEU A 192 13.28 15.60 -7.99
N ALA A 193 12.44 15.07 -8.86
CA ALA A 193 12.73 15.10 -10.31
C ALA A 193 12.42 16.46 -10.96
N THR A 194 11.75 17.35 -10.27
CA THR A 194 11.59 18.74 -10.70
C THR A 194 11.96 19.66 -9.56
N ARG A 195 12.92 20.55 -9.79
CA ARG A 195 13.23 21.71 -8.94
C ARG A 195 12.09 22.76 -8.97
N SER A 196 10.85 22.34 -9.10
CA SER A 196 9.70 23.19 -8.92
C SER A 196 9.38 23.20 -7.42
N ARG A 197 9.55 24.35 -6.79
CA ARG A 197 9.06 24.64 -5.46
C ARG A 197 7.62 24.16 -5.35
N ILE A 198 7.37 23.22 -4.44
CA ILE A 198 6.02 23.04 -3.92
C ILE A 198 5.82 24.21 -2.98
N GLU A 199 5.05 25.20 -3.41
CA GLU A 199 4.58 26.24 -2.52
C GLU A 199 3.47 25.61 -1.66
N TRP A 200 3.72 25.52 -0.39
CA TRP A 200 2.73 25.13 0.59
C TRP A 200 2.03 26.42 1.03
N ASP A 201 0.79 26.62 0.59
CA ASP A 201 -0.11 27.62 1.12
C ASP A 201 -0.75 27.15 2.44
#